data_92d0a7a2b37ff068854b67844fa0fa83
#
_entry.id   92d0a7a2b37ff068854b67844fa0fa83
#
_cell.length_a   1.000
_cell.length_b   1.000
_cell.length_c   1.000
_cell.angle_alpha   90.00
_cell.angle_beta   90.00
_cell.angle_gamma   90.00
#
_symmetry.space_group_name_H-M   'P 1'
#
loop_
_entity.id
_entity.type
_entity.pdbx_description
1 polymer ?
#
loop_
_entity_poly.entity_id
_entity_poly.type
_entity_poly.pdbx_seq_one_letter_code
_entity_poly.pdbx_strand_id
1 'polypeptide(L)'
;MARFDLSKYATVAERLVTLGEVFPDYRLETMDYSTEADRAKGVWRVKATLYLNREDMIDGVAKATGHAFEIDGQAGANVTSALENCESSAVGRCLALAGFSVNKDNPTSLASREEMEKVARGAQHATPLSVPDEFLVRVDASVSIEELESLWKESVEKGFSNNVKKVIADKKVVLS
;
A
#
# COMPACT_ATOMS: atom_id res chain seq x y z
N MET A 1 -6.66 -9.30 16.30
CA MET A 1 -6.55 -8.64 14.98
C MET A 1 -7.88 -8.79 14.26
N ALA A 2 -8.51 -7.70 13.88
CA ALA A 2 -9.73 -7.78 13.07
C ALA A 2 -9.38 -8.40 11.72
N ARG A 3 -9.95 -9.56 11.43
CA ARG A 3 -9.77 -10.25 10.14
C ARG A 3 -10.75 -9.57 9.18
N PHE A 4 -10.24 -8.77 8.25
CA PHE A 4 -11.06 -8.18 7.21
C PHE A 4 -11.67 -9.28 6.34
N ASP A 5 -12.99 -9.24 6.18
CA ASP A 5 -13.68 -10.13 5.26
C ASP A 5 -13.58 -9.56 3.84
N LEU A 6 -12.61 -10.05 3.09
CA LEU A 6 -12.33 -9.61 1.73
C LEU A 6 -13.46 -9.88 0.74
N SER A 7 -14.34 -10.85 1.04
CA SER A 7 -15.49 -11.17 0.18
C SER A 7 -16.51 -10.03 0.09
N LYS A 8 -16.46 -9.10 1.04
CA LYS A 8 -17.34 -7.92 1.09
C LYS A 8 -16.90 -6.77 0.19
N TYR A 9 -15.68 -6.84 -0.37
CA TYR A 9 -15.12 -5.80 -1.22
C TYR A 9 -15.16 -6.23 -2.68
N ALA A 10 -15.67 -5.35 -3.55
CA ALA A 10 -15.62 -5.57 -4.99
C ALA A 10 -14.20 -5.37 -5.51
N THR A 11 -13.83 -6.20 -6.48
CA THR A 11 -12.61 -6.03 -7.26
C THR A 11 -12.74 -4.83 -8.21
N VAL A 12 -11.60 -4.33 -8.71
CA VAL A 12 -11.60 -3.31 -9.76
C VAL A 12 -12.31 -3.81 -11.01
N ALA A 13 -12.12 -5.09 -11.37
CA ALA A 13 -12.77 -5.70 -12.52
C ALA A 13 -14.31 -5.73 -12.39
N GLU A 14 -14.83 -6.11 -11.24
CA GLU A 14 -16.29 -6.10 -10.97
C GLU A 14 -16.86 -4.68 -11.06
N ARG A 15 -16.14 -3.66 -10.59
CA ARG A 15 -16.55 -2.26 -10.72
C ARG A 15 -16.58 -1.79 -12.17
N LEU A 16 -15.61 -2.21 -12.99
CA LEU A 16 -15.56 -1.90 -14.43
C LEU A 16 -16.71 -2.54 -15.19
N VAL A 17 -17.08 -3.78 -14.86
CA VAL A 17 -18.27 -4.44 -15.45
C VAL A 17 -19.52 -3.63 -15.14
N THR A 18 -19.75 -3.27 -13.87
CA THR A 18 -20.91 -2.47 -13.45
C THR A 18 -20.93 -1.10 -14.15
N LEU A 19 -19.77 -0.43 -14.30
CA LEU A 19 -19.66 0.82 -15.03
C LEU A 19 -20.09 0.64 -16.49
N GLY A 20 -19.58 -0.40 -17.18
CA GLY A 20 -19.91 -0.68 -18.57
C GLY A 20 -21.37 -1.01 -18.83
N GLU A 21 -22.04 -1.65 -17.86
CA GLU A 21 -23.48 -1.92 -17.92
C GLU A 21 -24.34 -0.64 -17.83
N VAL A 22 -23.91 0.33 -17.00
CA VAL A 22 -24.65 1.59 -16.78
C VAL A 22 -24.28 2.66 -17.80
N PHE A 23 -23.00 2.75 -18.16
CA PHE A 23 -22.44 3.75 -19.08
C PHE A 23 -21.60 3.08 -20.18
N PRO A 24 -22.21 2.47 -21.21
CA PRO A 24 -21.46 1.69 -22.21
C PRO A 24 -20.50 2.51 -23.06
N ASP A 25 -20.68 3.85 -23.11
CA ASP A 25 -19.80 4.78 -23.83
C ASP A 25 -18.78 5.48 -22.92
N TYR A 26 -18.56 4.98 -21.70
CA TYR A 26 -17.58 5.57 -20.79
C TYR A 26 -16.18 5.63 -21.39
N ARG A 27 -15.36 6.57 -20.92
CA ARG A 27 -13.94 6.68 -21.21
C ARG A 27 -13.17 6.72 -19.89
N LEU A 28 -12.14 5.91 -19.81
CA LEU A 28 -11.25 5.83 -18.66
C LEU A 28 -9.82 6.01 -19.16
N GLU A 29 -9.15 7.01 -18.63
CA GLU A 29 -7.76 7.31 -18.94
C GLU A 29 -6.89 7.09 -17.71
N THR A 30 -5.70 6.54 -17.90
CA THR A 30 -4.65 6.51 -16.88
C THR A 30 -3.45 7.31 -17.36
N MET A 31 -2.78 7.99 -16.43
CA MET A 31 -1.59 8.78 -16.70
C MET A 31 -0.55 8.52 -15.62
N ASP A 32 0.63 8.05 -16.02
CA ASP A 32 1.81 8.09 -15.17
C ASP A 32 2.36 9.53 -15.11
N TYR A 33 2.33 10.12 -13.91
CA TYR A 33 2.86 11.46 -13.65
C TYR A 33 4.07 11.43 -12.71
N SER A 34 4.73 10.27 -12.60
CA SER A 34 5.97 10.11 -11.86
C SER A 34 7.04 11.03 -12.44
N THR A 35 7.73 11.78 -11.58
CA THR A 35 8.88 12.58 -11.97
C THR A 35 10.10 11.70 -12.21
N GLU A 36 11.13 12.26 -12.87
CA GLU A 36 12.43 11.57 -12.98
C GLU A 36 13.01 11.20 -11.60
N ALA A 37 12.86 12.09 -10.62
CA ALA A 37 13.31 11.85 -9.25
C ALA A 37 12.49 10.75 -8.55
N ASP A 38 11.20 10.62 -8.86
CA ASP A 38 10.37 9.50 -8.39
C ASP A 38 10.85 8.19 -9.00
N ARG A 39 11.01 8.13 -10.33
CA ARG A 39 11.46 6.92 -11.05
C ARG A 39 12.85 6.46 -10.61
N ALA A 40 13.77 7.40 -10.36
CA ALA A 40 15.10 7.09 -9.83
C ALA A 40 15.06 6.41 -8.44
N LYS A 41 13.95 6.56 -7.70
CA LYS A 41 13.69 5.93 -6.40
C LYS A 41 12.75 4.74 -6.50
N GLY A 42 12.36 4.32 -7.72
CA GLY A 42 11.36 3.29 -7.93
C GLY A 42 9.96 3.67 -7.47
N VAL A 43 9.63 4.97 -7.45
CA VAL A 43 8.30 5.45 -7.06
C VAL A 43 7.46 5.71 -8.30
N TRP A 44 6.28 5.09 -8.35
CA TRP A 44 5.30 5.24 -9.42
C TRP A 44 4.09 6.02 -8.91
N ARG A 45 3.61 6.96 -9.72
CA ARG A 45 2.43 7.77 -9.41
C ARG A 45 1.50 7.76 -10.61
N VAL A 46 0.29 7.26 -10.43
CA VAL A 46 -0.70 7.18 -11.50
C VAL A 46 -1.95 7.95 -11.12
N LYS A 47 -2.50 8.67 -12.08
CA LYS A 47 -3.82 9.29 -12.05
C LYS A 47 -4.74 8.53 -12.99
N ALA A 48 -5.92 8.15 -12.54
CA ALA A 48 -7.03 7.70 -13.38
C ALA A 48 -8.08 8.80 -13.49
N THR A 49 -8.68 8.98 -14.67
CA THR A 49 -9.76 9.94 -14.93
C THR A 49 -10.89 9.24 -15.66
N LEU A 50 -12.10 9.33 -15.11
CA LEU A 50 -13.31 8.74 -15.69
C LEU A 50 -14.20 9.83 -16.27
N TYR A 51 -14.66 9.59 -17.50
CA TYR A 51 -15.70 10.34 -18.19
C TYR A 51 -16.87 9.40 -18.50
N LEU A 52 -18.11 9.87 -18.41
CA LEU A 52 -19.28 9.01 -18.62
C LEU A 52 -19.58 8.75 -20.09
N ASN A 53 -19.04 9.59 -20.98
CA ASN A 53 -19.17 9.47 -22.44
C ASN A 53 -18.02 10.20 -23.13
N ARG A 54 -18.01 10.13 -24.48
CA ARG A 54 -16.99 10.78 -25.30
C ARG A 54 -17.05 12.30 -25.25
N GLU A 55 -18.23 12.90 -25.17
CA GLU A 55 -18.42 14.33 -25.14
C GLU A 55 -17.84 14.92 -23.85
N ASP A 56 -18.14 14.31 -22.70
CA ASP A 56 -17.56 14.70 -21.41
C ASP A 56 -16.01 14.68 -21.46
N MET A 57 -15.44 13.70 -22.16
CA MET A 57 -13.97 13.61 -22.32
C MET A 57 -13.44 14.76 -23.18
N ILE A 58 -14.12 15.11 -24.29
CA ILE A 58 -13.71 16.19 -25.18
C ILE A 58 -13.81 17.53 -24.46
N ASP A 59 -14.86 17.72 -23.66
CA ASP A 59 -15.11 18.93 -22.91
C ASP A 59 -14.31 19.03 -21.60
N GLY A 60 -13.58 17.95 -21.24
CA GLY A 60 -12.78 17.87 -20.01
C GLY A 60 -13.62 17.77 -18.73
N VAL A 61 -14.89 17.35 -18.85
CA VAL A 61 -15.82 17.21 -17.72
C VAL A 61 -15.68 15.82 -17.10
N ALA A 62 -14.69 15.65 -16.24
CA ALA A 62 -14.46 14.37 -15.56
C ALA A 62 -15.55 14.06 -14.52
N LYS A 63 -16.07 12.84 -14.54
CA LYS A 63 -16.97 12.31 -13.49
C LYS A 63 -16.23 12.13 -12.17
N ALA A 64 -15.02 11.58 -12.22
CA ALA A 64 -14.15 11.36 -11.07
C ALA A 64 -12.69 11.26 -11.48
N THR A 65 -11.80 11.45 -10.50
CA THR A 65 -10.37 11.17 -10.62
C THR A 65 -9.90 10.36 -9.43
N GLY A 66 -8.99 9.41 -9.68
CA GLY A 66 -8.33 8.62 -8.64
C GLY A 66 -6.82 8.75 -8.75
N HIS A 67 -6.13 8.79 -7.62
CA HIS A 67 -4.66 8.84 -7.56
C HIS A 67 -4.14 7.69 -6.73
N ALA A 68 -3.03 7.11 -7.16
CA ALA A 68 -2.28 6.12 -6.39
C ALA A 68 -0.78 6.39 -6.49
N PHE A 69 -0.03 5.80 -5.57
CA PHE A 69 1.42 5.63 -5.70
C PHE A 69 1.83 4.26 -5.19
N GLU A 70 2.90 3.72 -5.78
CA GLU A 70 3.52 2.45 -5.38
C GLU A 70 5.04 2.59 -5.46
N ILE A 71 5.74 1.67 -4.79
CA ILE A 71 7.21 1.66 -4.75
C ILE A 71 7.71 0.28 -5.17
N ASP A 72 8.67 0.26 -6.11
CA ASP A 72 9.35 -0.96 -6.57
C ASP A 72 9.98 -1.73 -5.41
N GLY A 73 9.99 -3.05 -5.53
CA GLY A 73 10.67 -3.94 -4.58
C GLY A 73 9.95 -4.12 -3.25
N GLN A 74 8.81 -3.47 -3.03
CA GLN A 74 7.96 -3.75 -1.87
C GLN A 74 7.23 -5.09 -2.03
N ALA A 75 6.73 -5.66 -0.92
CA ALA A 75 6.12 -6.98 -0.92
C ALA A 75 4.93 -7.12 -1.89
N GLY A 76 4.70 -8.33 -2.37
CA GLY A 76 3.57 -8.68 -3.23
C GLY A 76 3.81 -8.30 -4.70
N ALA A 77 2.81 -7.70 -5.35
CA ALA A 77 2.87 -7.33 -6.76
C ALA A 77 3.97 -6.30 -7.08
N ASN A 78 4.34 -5.46 -6.11
CA ASN A 78 5.34 -4.42 -6.29
C ASN A 78 6.79 -4.94 -6.46
N VAL A 79 7.02 -6.24 -6.27
CA VAL A 79 8.34 -6.85 -6.53
C VAL A 79 8.68 -6.80 -8.03
N THR A 80 7.66 -6.93 -8.90
CA THR A 80 7.85 -7.03 -10.36
C THR A 80 6.93 -6.12 -11.18
N SER A 81 5.88 -5.57 -10.59
CA SER A 81 4.77 -4.93 -11.30
C SER A 81 4.20 -3.75 -10.53
N ALA A 82 5.07 -2.88 -9.98
CA ALA A 82 4.64 -1.75 -9.17
C ALA A 82 3.85 -0.72 -9.99
N LEU A 83 4.20 -0.46 -11.24
CA LEU A 83 3.48 0.45 -12.11
C LEU A 83 2.05 -0.04 -12.41
N GLU A 84 1.89 -1.30 -12.81
CA GLU A 84 0.59 -1.89 -13.13
C GLU A 84 -0.29 -1.97 -11.87
N ASN A 85 0.34 -2.24 -10.72
CA ASN A 85 -0.35 -2.24 -9.44
C ASN A 85 -0.79 -0.83 -9.03
N CYS A 86 0.03 0.19 -9.31
CA CYS A 86 -0.31 1.60 -9.12
C CYS A 86 -1.48 2.03 -9.99
N GLU A 87 -1.46 1.63 -11.27
CA GLU A 87 -2.55 1.90 -12.22
C GLU A 87 -3.87 1.28 -11.75
N SER A 88 -3.87 0.00 -11.41
CA SER A 88 -5.06 -0.68 -10.88
C SER A 88 -5.61 -0.01 -9.62
N SER A 89 -4.75 0.45 -8.73
CA SER A 89 -5.14 1.19 -7.53
C SER A 89 -5.76 2.55 -7.86
N ALA A 90 -5.20 3.30 -8.82
CA ALA A 90 -5.74 4.58 -9.26
C ALA A 90 -7.13 4.41 -9.88
N VAL A 91 -7.30 3.40 -10.75
CA VAL A 91 -8.58 3.03 -11.36
C VAL A 91 -9.60 2.65 -10.30
N GLY A 92 -9.26 1.78 -9.35
CA GLY A 92 -10.15 1.36 -8.28
C GLY A 92 -10.68 2.52 -7.45
N ARG A 93 -9.82 3.51 -7.11
CA ARG A 93 -10.20 4.74 -6.41
C ARG A 93 -11.09 5.64 -7.26
N CYS A 94 -10.76 5.81 -8.54
CA CYS A 94 -11.55 6.60 -9.47
C CYS A 94 -12.99 6.06 -9.55
N LEU A 95 -13.15 4.75 -9.74
CA LEU A 95 -14.45 4.10 -9.79
C LEU A 95 -15.24 4.23 -8.49
N ALA A 96 -14.57 4.10 -7.34
CA ALA A 96 -15.22 4.26 -6.05
C ALA A 96 -15.74 5.69 -5.84
N LEU A 97 -14.94 6.72 -6.20
CA LEU A 97 -15.36 8.12 -6.14
C LEU A 97 -16.48 8.45 -7.12
N ALA A 98 -16.54 7.75 -8.26
CA ALA A 98 -17.64 7.87 -9.22
C ALA A 98 -18.95 7.22 -8.73
N GLY A 99 -18.94 6.49 -7.61
CA GLY A 99 -20.12 5.81 -7.06
C GLY A 99 -20.23 4.32 -7.40
N PHE A 100 -19.22 3.75 -8.10
CA PHE A 100 -19.16 2.32 -8.43
C PHE A 100 -18.49 1.50 -7.31
N SER A 101 -18.88 1.78 -6.07
CA SER A 101 -18.44 1.01 -4.90
C SER A 101 -19.47 -0.08 -4.60
N VAL A 102 -19.12 -1.33 -4.92
CA VAL A 102 -20.01 -2.46 -4.63
C VAL A 102 -19.62 -3.10 -3.29
N ASN A 103 -19.79 -2.37 -2.21
CA ASN A 103 -19.79 -2.97 -0.89
C ASN A 103 -21.20 -2.82 -0.31
N LYS A 104 -21.96 -3.91 -0.32
CA LYS A 104 -23.36 -3.93 0.15
C LYS A 104 -23.47 -3.57 1.63
N ASP A 105 -22.46 -3.91 2.43
CA ASP A 105 -22.46 -3.69 3.88
C ASP A 105 -21.85 -2.32 4.27
N ASN A 106 -21.05 -1.72 3.39
CA ASN A 106 -20.45 -0.40 3.58
C ASN A 106 -20.33 0.37 2.26
N PRO A 107 -21.45 0.97 1.80
CA PRO A 107 -21.48 1.67 0.51
C PRO A 107 -20.60 2.92 0.47
N THR A 108 -20.08 3.37 1.61
CA THR A 108 -19.16 4.52 1.69
C THR A 108 -17.70 4.12 1.64
N SER A 109 -17.39 2.81 1.58
CA SER A 109 -16.01 2.34 1.48
C SER A 109 -15.43 2.65 0.10
N LEU A 110 -14.40 3.47 0.04
CA LEU A 110 -13.66 3.76 -1.17
C LEU A 110 -12.65 2.65 -1.52
N ALA A 111 -12.27 1.81 -0.54
CA ALA A 111 -11.28 0.78 -0.74
C ALA A 111 -11.80 -0.34 -1.65
N SER A 112 -10.98 -0.80 -2.59
CA SER A 112 -11.21 -2.02 -3.36
C SER A 112 -10.74 -3.25 -2.59
N ARG A 113 -11.10 -4.45 -3.08
CA ARG A 113 -10.58 -5.71 -2.52
C ARG A 113 -9.06 -5.73 -2.57
N GLU A 114 -8.47 -5.31 -3.68
CA GLU A 114 -7.03 -5.26 -3.90
C GLU A 114 -6.35 -4.33 -2.89
N GLU A 115 -6.94 -3.16 -2.59
CA GLU A 115 -6.42 -2.25 -1.57
C GLU A 115 -6.52 -2.87 -0.16
N MET A 116 -7.62 -3.53 0.17
CA MET A 116 -7.79 -4.22 1.46
C MET A 116 -6.84 -5.42 1.59
N GLU A 117 -6.57 -6.14 0.51
CA GLU A 117 -5.55 -7.18 0.49
C GLU A 117 -4.14 -6.62 0.72
N LYS A 118 -3.82 -5.44 0.17
CA LYS A 118 -2.55 -4.75 0.47
C LYS A 118 -2.44 -4.38 1.94
N VAL A 119 -3.50 -3.84 2.53
CA VAL A 119 -3.55 -3.52 3.97
C VAL A 119 -3.37 -4.80 4.79
N ALA A 120 -4.05 -5.88 4.45
CA ALA A 120 -3.92 -7.16 5.15
C ALA A 120 -2.50 -7.75 5.03
N ARG A 121 -1.88 -7.65 3.84
CA ARG A 121 -0.49 -8.05 3.60
C ARG A 121 0.49 -7.08 4.26
N GLY A 122 0.28 -5.78 4.17
CA GLY A 122 1.11 -4.75 4.80
C GLY A 122 1.10 -4.83 6.32
N ALA A 123 -0.02 -5.22 6.93
CA ALA A 123 -0.06 -5.51 8.37
C ALA A 123 0.78 -6.75 8.75
N GLN A 124 1.06 -7.66 7.78
CA GLN A 124 1.97 -8.79 7.97
C GLN A 124 3.42 -8.45 7.60
N HIS A 125 3.62 -7.40 6.79
CA HIS A 125 4.90 -6.95 6.25
C HIS A 125 5.08 -5.43 6.43
N ALA A 126 4.61 -4.86 7.55
CA ALA A 126 5.07 -3.54 7.93
C ALA A 126 6.60 -3.58 7.87
N THR A 127 7.19 -2.86 6.90
CA THR A 127 8.66 -2.78 6.79
C THR A 127 9.12 -2.30 8.16
N PRO A 128 9.84 -3.13 8.90
CA PRO A 128 10.29 -2.70 10.21
C PRO A 128 11.16 -1.46 9.98
N LEU A 129 10.95 -0.41 10.75
CA LEU A 129 11.79 0.77 10.73
C LEU A 129 13.26 0.31 10.71
N SER A 130 14.05 0.85 9.78
CA SER A 130 15.48 0.51 9.72
C SER A 130 16.09 0.76 11.09
N VAL A 131 16.80 -0.24 11.60
CA VAL A 131 17.49 -0.11 12.88
C VAL A 131 18.60 0.94 12.70
N PRO A 132 18.64 2.01 13.49
CA PRO A 132 19.75 2.95 13.42
C PRO A 132 21.08 2.24 13.72
N ASP A 133 22.10 2.53 12.93
CA ASP A 133 23.45 1.95 13.12
C ASP A 133 23.97 2.16 14.54
N GLU A 134 23.73 3.33 15.13
CA GLU A 134 24.05 3.66 16.52
C GLU A 134 23.40 2.71 17.53
N PHE A 135 22.19 2.20 17.22
CA PHE A 135 21.51 1.23 18.08
C PHE A 135 22.19 -0.14 18.01
N LEU A 136 22.59 -0.58 16.81
CA LEU A 136 23.34 -1.83 16.63
C LEU A 136 24.69 -1.79 17.33
N VAL A 137 25.39 -0.65 17.29
CA VAL A 137 26.64 -0.44 18.03
C VAL A 137 26.41 -0.59 19.53
N ARG A 138 25.34 -0.05 20.09
CA ARG A 138 24.97 -0.18 21.51
C ARG A 138 24.67 -1.63 21.90
N VAL A 139 23.98 -2.39 21.02
CA VAL A 139 23.72 -3.82 21.26
C VAL A 139 25.04 -4.60 21.28
N ASP A 140 25.95 -4.29 20.33
CA ASP A 140 27.24 -4.98 20.29
C ASP A 140 28.15 -4.61 21.47
N ALA A 141 28.11 -3.38 21.94
CA ALA A 141 28.88 -2.89 23.10
C ALA A 141 28.29 -3.31 24.45
N SER A 142 27.07 -3.88 24.52
CA SER A 142 26.46 -4.28 25.78
C SER A 142 27.24 -5.43 26.44
N VAL A 143 27.40 -5.31 27.76
CA VAL A 143 28.21 -6.26 28.57
C VAL A 143 27.35 -7.01 29.60
N SER A 144 26.06 -6.74 29.69
CA SER A 144 25.14 -7.39 30.62
C SER A 144 23.78 -7.73 29.96
N ILE A 145 23.08 -8.68 30.57
CA ILE A 145 21.74 -9.11 30.13
C ILE A 145 20.73 -7.96 30.40
N GLU A 146 20.88 -7.23 31.50
CA GLU A 146 20.04 -6.11 31.88
C GLU A 146 20.10 -4.98 30.83
N GLU A 147 21.29 -4.69 30.30
CA GLU A 147 21.46 -3.71 29.20
C GLU A 147 20.74 -4.18 27.95
N LEU A 148 20.84 -5.46 27.58
CA LEU A 148 20.12 -6.03 26.43
C LEU A 148 18.59 -5.97 26.60
N GLU A 149 18.09 -6.17 27.80
CA GLU A 149 16.66 -6.06 28.09
C GLU A 149 16.17 -4.60 28.01
N SER A 150 16.99 -3.66 28.43
CA SER A 150 16.71 -2.23 28.27
C SER A 150 16.67 -1.84 26.79
N LEU A 151 17.65 -2.28 26.00
CA LEU A 151 17.69 -2.07 24.55
C LEU A 151 16.50 -2.74 23.84
N TRP A 152 16.10 -3.92 24.29
CA TRP A 152 14.91 -4.58 23.78
C TRP A 152 13.64 -3.72 23.99
N LYS A 153 13.43 -3.18 25.21
CA LYS A 153 12.29 -2.31 25.50
C LYS A 153 12.32 -1.05 24.63
N GLU A 154 13.49 -0.41 24.51
CA GLU A 154 13.67 0.75 23.63
C GLU A 154 13.32 0.42 22.15
N SER A 155 13.71 -0.75 21.66
CA SER A 155 13.40 -1.18 20.28
C SER A 155 11.90 -1.41 20.06
N VAL A 156 11.17 -1.85 21.08
CA VAL A 156 9.73 -2.02 21.06
C VAL A 156 9.04 -0.66 21.00
N GLU A 157 9.45 0.28 21.85
CA GLU A 157 8.90 1.64 21.88
C GLU A 157 9.12 2.39 20.56
N LYS A 158 10.30 2.20 19.94
CA LYS A 158 10.67 2.82 18.66
C LYS A 158 10.18 2.04 17.44
N GLY A 159 9.55 0.88 17.59
CA GLY A 159 8.86 0.13 16.54
C GLY A 159 9.74 -0.72 15.63
N PHE A 160 11.04 -0.93 15.93
CA PHE A 160 11.96 -1.76 15.13
C PHE A 160 12.39 -3.07 15.81
N SER A 161 11.68 -3.51 16.86
CA SER A 161 12.02 -4.70 17.65
C SER A 161 12.18 -5.99 16.83
N ASN A 162 11.36 -6.16 15.77
CA ASN A 162 11.44 -7.35 14.92
C ASN A 162 12.79 -7.48 14.20
N ASN A 163 13.46 -6.38 13.90
CA ASN A 163 14.74 -6.36 13.19
C ASN A 163 15.95 -6.64 14.09
N VAL A 164 15.83 -6.29 15.37
CA VAL A 164 16.92 -6.50 16.34
C VAL A 164 16.75 -7.78 17.15
N LYS A 165 15.60 -8.46 17.05
CA LYS A 165 15.30 -9.65 17.85
C LYS A 165 16.39 -10.72 17.77
N LYS A 166 16.87 -11.00 16.56
CA LYS A 166 17.93 -12.00 16.36
C LYS A 166 19.26 -11.50 16.91
N VAL A 167 19.62 -10.26 16.65
CA VAL A 167 20.90 -9.68 17.09
C VAL A 167 20.99 -9.65 18.62
N ILE A 168 19.90 -9.26 19.29
CA ILE A 168 19.83 -9.27 20.77
C ILE A 168 19.86 -10.69 21.30
N ALA A 169 19.18 -11.66 20.67
CA ALA A 169 19.18 -13.04 21.08
C ALA A 169 20.58 -13.67 20.94
N ASP A 170 21.25 -13.44 19.83
CA ASP A 170 22.61 -13.94 19.57
C ASP A 170 23.60 -13.36 20.61
N LYS A 171 23.49 -12.06 20.92
CA LYS A 171 24.33 -11.41 21.94
C LYS A 171 24.04 -11.94 23.34
N LYS A 172 22.76 -12.24 23.66
CA LYS A 172 22.37 -12.81 24.95
C LYS A 172 23.03 -14.18 25.20
N VAL A 173 23.15 -14.99 24.14
CA VAL A 173 23.85 -16.29 24.21
C VAL A 173 25.34 -16.12 24.53
N VAL A 174 25.96 -15.03 24.04
CA VAL A 174 27.40 -14.75 24.30
C VAL A 174 27.63 -14.29 25.74
N LEU A 175 26.64 -13.64 26.37
CA LEU A 175 26.71 -13.11 27.72
C LEU A 175 26.20 -14.09 28.80
N SER A 176 25.64 -15.24 28.39
CA SER A 176 25.14 -16.30 29.28
C SER A 176 26.20 -17.35 29.56
#